data_26bd6169bb0fcd388dd451882b2c429c
#
_entry.id   26bd6169bb0fcd388dd451882b2c429c
#
_cell.length_a   1.000
_cell.length_b   1.000
_cell.length_c   1.000
_cell.angle_alpha   90.00
_cell.angle_beta   90.00
_cell.angle_gamma   90.00
#
_symmetry.space_group_name_H-M   'P 1'
#
loop_
_entity.id
_entity.type
_entity.pdbx_description
1 polymer ?
#
loop_
_entity_poly.entity_id
_entity_poly.type
_entity_poly.pdbx_seq_one_letter_code
_entity_poly.pdbx_strand_id
1 'polypeptide(L)'
;MGVRSTNPLQSFIDNFYRSGTDALPSPTAPPGQASGAFAAWGGGGGGGEEGSYGGGGGAVVGSLTLAAGSYTFIVGSKGCSYASPASGFGGAPEKSHNGGGGGGFSGIFAGDLTPFGFQGDGPQTNQDPAPNRDTAHAAAIMLAGGGGAAGQEPKSAVGGGGGGGTNGDAGDPGQGGGGTQSAGGAGGPGNAGPGNVGSKLLGGWGPNTAGSGGGGGGYYGGGSGGASTGDGVEAGGGGSGYISPPYGTATLTTGSPGKDPANGTVAATPSPFYPGTAGVSGAGRPHSTRDSTAGAF
;
A
#
# COMPACT_ATOMS: atom_id res chain seq x y z
N MET A 1 25.64 29.37 16.91
CA MET A 1 24.76 28.81 17.94
C MET A 1 23.42 28.56 17.29
N GLY A 2 23.11 27.29 16.99
CA GLY A 2 21.82 26.95 16.38
C GLY A 2 20.77 26.83 17.47
N VAL A 3 19.67 27.55 17.35
CA VAL A 3 18.51 27.40 18.22
C VAL A 3 17.89 26.04 17.94
N ARG A 4 17.94 25.13 18.89
CA ARG A 4 17.19 23.86 18.80
C ARG A 4 15.70 24.19 18.95
N SER A 5 14.92 23.88 17.93
CA SER A 5 13.47 23.92 18.04
C SER A 5 13.02 22.99 19.17
N THR A 6 12.21 23.53 20.09
CA THR A 6 11.60 22.74 21.18
C THR A 6 10.33 22.03 20.74
N ASN A 7 9.96 22.17 19.47
CA ASN A 7 8.83 21.47 18.87
C ASN A 7 9.34 20.17 18.21
N PRO A 8 9.01 18.98 18.75
CA PRO A 8 9.49 17.70 18.21
C PRO A 8 9.09 17.48 16.75
N LEU A 9 7.91 17.98 16.36
CA LEU A 9 7.43 17.86 14.99
C LEU A 9 8.23 18.75 14.04
N GLN A 10 8.58 19.99 14.46
CA GLN A 10 9.42 20.88 13.67
C GLN A 10 10.84 20.30 13.54
N SER A 11 11.39 19.72 14.60
CA SER A 11 12.69 19.03 14.55
C SER A 11 12.66 17.83 13.61
N PHE A 12 11.56 17.08 13.55
CA PHE A 12 11.39 15.98 12.63
C PHE A 12 11.31 16.49 11.18
N ILE A 13 10.51 17.51 10.91
CA ILE A 13 10.41 18.16 9.60
C ILE A 13 11.78 18.70 9.18
N ASP A 14 12.48 19.41 10.02
CA ASP A 14 13.82 19.98 9.75
C ASP A 14 14.87 18.90 9.45
N ASN A 15 14.79 17.74 10.08
CA ASN A 15 15.71 16.61 9.81
C ASN A 15 15.36 15.85 8.53
N PHE A 16 14.08 15.76 8.17
CA PHE A 16 13.63 15.10 6.96
C PHE A 16 13.96 15.92 5.69
N TYR A 17 13.91 17.27 5.79
CA TYR A 17 14.12 18.19 4.67
C TYR A 17 15.55 18.66 4.48
N ARG A 18 16.49 18.32 5.38
CA ARG A 18 17.88 18.79 5.29
C ARG A 18 18.76 18.13 4.23
N SER A 19 18.25 17.18 3.48
CA SER A 19 19.02 16.55 2.39
C SER A 19 18.86 17.25 1.03
N GLY A 20 18.06 18.29 0.92
CA GLY A 20 17.86 19.08 -0.32
C GLY A 20 18.10 20.57 -0.09
N THR A 21 18.78 21.22 -1.03
CA THR A 21 19.17 22.63 -0.96
C THR A 21 18.05 23.64 -1.27
N ASP A 22 16.83 23.17 -1.54
CA ASP A 22 15.68 24.02 -1.86
C ASP A 22 14.65 23.99 -0.74
N ALA A 23 14.77 24.96 0.18
CA ALA A 23 13.75 25.22 1.18
C ALA A 23 12.48 25.73 0.49
N LEU A 24 11.40 24.95 0.50
CA LEU A 24 10.07 25.47 0.20
C LEU A 24 9.73 26.54 1.25
N PRO A 25 9.10 27.66 0.87
CA PRO A 25 8.68 28.67 1.83
C PRO A 25 7.75 28.02 2.86
N SER A 26 8.16 27.98 4.12
CA SER A 26 7.33 27.48 5.20
C SER A 26 6.09 28.37 5.30
N PRO A 27 4.87 27.86 5.12
CA PRO A 27 3.68 28.59 5.49
C PRO A 27 3.76 28.93 6.98
N THR A 28 3.46 30.16 7.36
CA THR A 28 3.39 30.58 8.76
C THR A 28 2.24 29.85 9.44
N ALA A 29 2.54 28.72 10.10
CA ALA A 29 1.56 28.00 10.89
C ALA A 29 1.23 28.77 12.16
N PRO A 30 -0.02 28.77 12.64
CA PRO A 30 -0.38 29.31 13.95
C PRO A 30 0.47 28.67 15.05
N PRO A 31 0.67 29.38 16.20
CA PRO A 31 1.40 28.80 17.33
C PRO A 31 0.86 27.43 17.74
N GLY A 32 1.74 26.44 17.87
CA GLY A 32 1.37 25.05 18.19
C GLY A 32 0.92 24.21 17.00
N GLN A 33 1.03 24.71 15.77
CA GLN A 33 0.81 23.95 14.55
C GLN A 33 2.06 23.94 13.68
N ALA A 34 2.24 22.87 12.92
CA ALA A 34 3.25 22.78 11.86
C ALA A 34 2.56 22.51 10.53
N SER A 35 2.89 23.32 9.51
CA SER A 35 2.41 23.12 8.15
C SER A 35 3.59 22.80 7.24
N GLY A 36 3.40 21.87 6.32
CA GLY A 36 4.44 21.47 5.38
C GLY A 36 3.91 20.65 4.21
N ALA A 37 4.77 20.46 3.22
CA ALA A 37 4.52 19.52 2.14
C ALA A 37 4.87 18.11 2.62
N PHE A 38 4.01 17.16 2.28
CA PHE A 38 4.19 15.74 2.60
C PHE A 38 3.98 14.91 1.34
N ALA A 39 4.74 13.86 1.25
CA ALA A 39 4.58 12.88 0.19
C ALA A 39 4.73 11.47 0.77
N ALA A 40 3.89 10.53 0.34
CA ALA A 40 4.00 9.13 0.72
C ALA A 40 3.71 8.23 -0.47
N TRP A 41 4.35 7.07 -0.49
CA TRP A 41 4.18 6.02 -1.50
C TRP A 41 3.86 4.70 -0.83
N GLY A 42 2.84 4.01 -1.30
CA GLY A 42 2.53 2.65 -0.87
C GLY A 42 3.56 1.65 -1.40
N GLY A 43 3.63 0.47 -0.80
CA GLY A 43 4.47 -0.63 -1.26
C GLY A 43 3.91 -1.25 -2.55
N GLY A 44 4.78 -1.72 -3.43
CA GLY A 44 4.37 -2.49 -4.60
C GLY A 44 3.93 -3.90 -4.24
N GLY A 45 2.99 -4.46 -4.96
CA GLY A 45 2.55 -5.84 -4.85
C GLY A 45 3.59 -6.83 -5.35
N GLY A 46 3.59 -8.04 -4.81
CA GLY A 46 4.50 -9.12 -5.21
C GLY A 46 4.10 -9.76 -6.54
N GLY A 47 5.11 -10.25 -7.26
CA GLY A 47 4.89 -11.07 -8.44
C GLY A 47 4.51 -12.51 -8.07
N GLY A 48 3.71 -13.14 -8.90
CA GLY A 48 3.41 -14.57 -8.83
C GLY A 48 4.50 -15.43 -9.48
N GLU A 49 4.11 -16.55 -10.04
CA GLU A 49 4.99 -17.43 -10.82
C GLU A 49 5.00 -16.98 -12.30
N GLU A 50 6.07 -17.31 -13.04
CA GLU A 50 6.19 -17.25 -14.50
C GLU A 50 5.70 -15.95 -15.21
N GLY A 51 6.30 -14.81 -14.85
CA GLY A 51 6.12 -13.56 -15.63
C GLY A 51 4.90 -12.75 -15.28
N SER A 52 4.18 -13.08 -14.21
CA SER A 52 3.11 -12.26 -13.67
C SER A 52 3.65 -11.17 -12.73
N TYR A 53 3.13 -9.97 -12.83
CA TYR A 53 3.62 -8.79 -12.10
C TYR A 53 2.58 -8.27 -11.09
N GLY A 54 3.04 -7.92 -9.90
CA GLY A 54 2.21 -7.18 -8.96
C GLY A 54 1.92 -5.76 -9.45
N GLY A 55 0.93 -5.12 -8.89
CA GLY A 55 0.64 -3.71 -9.12
C GLY A 55 1.62 -2.78 -8.40
N GLY A 56 1.86 -1.61 -8.94
CA GLY A 56 2.62 -0.55 -8.29
C GLY A 56 1.86 0.05 -7.10
N GLY A 57 2.57 0.55 -6.10
CA GLY A 57 1.99 1.33 -5.02
C GLY A 57 1.51 2.70 -5.51
N GLY A 58 0.49 3.24 -4.87
CA GLY A 58 0.00 4.58 -5.12
C GLY A 58 0.85 5.65 -4.46
N ALA A 59 0.55 6.89 -4.77
CA ALA A 59 1.17 8.04 -4.15
C ALA A 59 0.12 9.03 -3.60
N VAL A 60 0.49 9.72 -2.54
CA VAL A 60 -0.23 10.88 -2.03
C VAL A 60 0.76 12.02 -1.80
N VAL A 61 0.49 13.17 -2.39
CA VAL A 61 1.36 14.35 -2.29
C VAL A 61 0.51 15.58 -2.00
N GLY A 62 0.83 16.31 -0.96
CA GLY A 62 0.04 17.47 -0.57
C GLY A 62 0.63 18.27 0.57
N SER A 63 -0.17 19.18 1.10
CA SER A 63 0.17 20.00 2.25
C SER A 63 -0.68 19.62 3.44
N LEU A 64 -0.04 19.39 4.59
CA LEU A 64 -0.70 19.11 5.85
C LEU A 64 -0.43 20.22 6.86
N THR A 65 -1.42 20.45 7.71
CA THR A 65 -1.28 21.25 8.93
C THR A 65 -1.57 20.35 10.12
N LEU A 66 -0.54 20.10 10.90
CA LEU A 66 -0.59 19.20 12.05
C LEU A 66 -0.50 20.02 13.33
N ALA A 67 -1.42 19.81 14.28
CA ALA A 67 -1.35 20.41 15.61
C ALA A 67 -0.22 19.79 16.43
N ALA A 68 0.17 20.43 17.54
CA ALA A 68 1.07 19.78 18.49
C ALA A 68 0.41 18.51 19.04
N GLY A 69 1.15 17.39 18.99
CA GLY A 69 0.62 16.08 19.41
C GLY A 69 1.51 14.94 19.00
N SER A 70 1.08 13.72 19.31
CA SER A 70 1.71 12.49 18.86
C SER A 70 1.13 12.06 17.51
N TYR A 71 1.98 11.54 16.65
CA TYR A 71 1.61 11.00 15.35
C TYR A 71 2.33 9.68 15.11
N THR A 72 1.63 8.74 14.50
CA THR A 72 2.19 7.46 14.08
C THR A 72 2.43 7.49 12.57
N PHE A 73 3.65 7.14 12.15
CA PHE A 73 4.04 7.00 10.75
C PHE A 73 4.22 5.52 10.43
N ILE A 74 3.59 5.07 9.36
CA ILE A 74 3.70 3.70 8.86
C ILE A 74 4.34 3.74 7.48
N VAL A 75 5.39 2.95 7.28
CA VAL A 75 5.97 2.71 5.97
C VAL A 75 5.56 1.32 5.52
N GLY A 76 4.81 1.24 4.43
CA GLY A 76 4.29 0.00 3.89
C GLY A 76 5.41 -0.92 3.41
N SER A 77 5.30 -2.20 3.74
CA SER A 77 6.22 -3.21 3.21
C SER A 77 5.98 -3.45 1.72
N LYS A 78 6.99 -3.98 1.08
CA LYS A 78 6.82 -4.60 -0.23
C LYS A 78 5.96 -5.86 -0.14
N GLY A 79 5.22 -6.16 -1.18
CA GLY A 79 4.59 -7.47 -1.34
C GLY A 79 5.63 -8.56 -1.52
N CYS A 80 5.38 -9.74 -0.96
CA CYS A 80 6.24 -10.90 -1.17
C CYS A 80 5.99 -11.52 -2.55
N SER A 81 7.04 -11.89 -3.24
CA SER A 81 6.94 -12.74 -4.44
C SER A 81 6.84 -14.22 -4.04
N TYR A 82 6.44 -15.07 -4.99
CA TYR A 82 6.29 -16.52 -4.84
C TYR A 82 7.37 -17.21 -3.97
N ALA A 83 8.59 -16.78 -4.05
CA ALA A 83 9.73 -17.45 -3.39
C ALA A 83 10.17 -16.84 -2.06
N SER A 84 9.58 -15.75 -1.62
CA SER A 84 10.03 -15.03 -0.42
C SER A 84 8.87 -14.82 0.54
N PRO A 85 8.82 -15.54 1.67
CA PRO A 85 7.88 -15.20 2.72
C PRO A 85 8.30 -13.85 3.32
N ALA A 86 7.43 -12.87 3.26
CA ALA A 86 7.61 -11.63 3.99
C ALA A 86 6.28 -11.26 4.64
N SER A 87 6.27 -11.16 5.94
CA SER A 87 5.20 -10.50 6.67
C SER A 87 5.22 -9.02 6.33
N GLY A 88 4.07 -8.44 6.03
CA GLY A 88 3.99 -7.09 5.53
C GLY A 88 3.46 -6.09 6.56
N PHE A 89 4.20 -5.00 6.78
CA PHE A 89 3.66 -3.82 7.44
C PHE A 89 2.72 -3.04 6.52
N GLY A 90 1.80 -2.27 7.11
CA GLY A 90 0.87 -1.46 6.35
C GLY A 90 -0.26 -2.27 5.72
N GLY A 91 -0.73 -3.30 6.40
CA GLY A 91 -1.88 -4.08 5.96
C GLY A 91 -1.62 -4.94 4.71
N ALA A 92 -0.36 -5.23 4.43
CA ALA A 92 0.03 -6.16 3.38
C ALA A 92 -0.26 -7.61 3.82
N PRO A 93 -1.16 -8.34 3.17
CA PRO A 93 -1.36 -9.73 3.47
C PRO A 93 -0.15 -10.56 3.01
N GLU A 94 0.17 -11.60 3.75
CA GLU A 94 1.12 -12.60 3.29
C GLU A 94 0.62 -13.32 2.03
N LYS A 95 1.50 -14.02 1.38
CA LYS A 95 1.15 -14.80 0.21
C LYS A 95 0.22 -15.96 0.54
N SER A 96 -0.69 -16.29 -0.35
CA SER A 96 -1.30 -17.59 -0.41
C SER A 96 -0.35 -18.55 -1.15
N HIS A 97 -0.19 -19.75 -0.67
CA HIS A 97 0.58 -20.85 -1.26
C HIS A 97 1.63 -20.47 -2.33
N ASN A 98 1.23 -20.20 -3.57
CA ASN A 98 2.10 -19.89 -4.72
C ASN A 98 1.83 -18.50 -5.34
N GLY A 99 0.91 -17.70 -4.80
CA GLY A 99 0.65 -16.35 -5.24
C GLY A 99 1.59 -15.32 -4.58
N GLY A 100 1.60 -14.10 -5.07
CA GLY A 100 2.27 -12.99 -4.43
C GLY A 100 1.48 -12.44 -3.25
N GLY A 101 2.15 -11.79 -2.30
CA GLY A 101 1.52 -10.97 -1.26
C GLY A 101 1.29 -9.54 -1.74
N GLY A 102 0.22 -8.89 -1.27
CA GLY A 102 -0.02 -7.47 -1.56
C GLY A 102 1.02 -6.55 -0.95
N GLY A 103 1.17 -5.36 -1.49
CA GLY A 103 1.96 -4.27 -0.90
C GLY A 103 1.23 -3.59 0.26
N GLY A 104 1.98 -3.04 1.21
CA GLY A 104 1.43 -2.30 2.34
C GLY A 104 1.18 -0.83 2.00
N PHE A 105 0.27 -0.18 2.72
CA PHE A 105 0.11 1.26 2.65
C PHE A 105 1.21 1.98 3.44
N SER A 106 1.54 3.21 3.02
CA SER A 106 2.28 4.16 3.86
C SER A 106 1.33 5.27 4.32
N GLY A 107 1.43 5.68 5.59
CA GLY A 107 0.44 6.64 6.11
C GLY A 107 0.86 7.35 7.40
N ILE A 108 0.14 8.43 7.68
CA ILE A 108 0.22 9.24 8.89
C ILE A 108 -1.11 9.12 9.64
N PHE A 109 -1.03 8.91 10.93
CA PHE A 109 -2.18 8.77 11.83
C PHE A 109 -2.04 9.71 13.02
N ALA A 110 -3.17 10.24 13.50
CA ALA A 110 -3.21 11.01 14.73
C ALA A 110 -3.07 10.09 15.95
N GLY A 111 -2.24 10.49 16.89
CA GLY A 111 -2.04 9.76 18.15
C GLY A 111 -0.89 8.73 18.08
N ASP A 112 -0.62 8.16 19.25
CA ASP A 112 0.28 7.02 19.41
C ASP A 112 -0.54 5.73 19.24
N LEU A 113 -0.35 5.09 18.11
CA LEU A 113 -1.04 3.85 17.74
C LEU A 113 -0.18 2.60 18.00
N THR A 114 0.86 2.70 18.77
CA THR A 114 1.59 1.52 19.23
C THR A 114 0.83 0.89 20.42
N PRO A 115 0.52 -0.40 20.43
CA PRO A 115 1.08 -1.52 19.66
C PRO A 115 0.12 -2.09 18.59
N PHE A 116 -0.43 -1.28 17.73
CA PHE A 116 -1.28 -1.80 16.65
C PHE A 116 -0.43 -2.59 15.67
N GLY A 117 -0.65 -3.89 15.60
CA GLY A 117 -0.06 -4.75 14.60
C GLY A 117 -0.63 -4.41 13.22
N PHE A 118 -0.02 -3.49 12.51
CA PHE A 118 -0.25 -3.32 11.08
C PHE A 118 0.40 -4.46 10.28
N GLN A 119 0.69 -5.58 10.94
CA GLN A 119 1.25 -6.77 10.34
C GLN A 119 0.14 -7.62 9.74
N GLY A 120 0.33 -8.04 8.52
CA GLY A 120 -0.46 -9.09 7.93
C GLY A 120 0.07 -10.47 8.35
N ASP A 121 0.12 -10.74 9.66
CA ASP A 121 0.73 -11.97 10.19
C ASP A 121 -0.17 -13.18 9.98
N GLY A 122 0.23 -14.02 9.05
CA GLY A 122 -0.21 -15.39 8.92
C GLY A 122 -1.67 -15.66 8.51
N PRO A 123 -2.03 -16.90 8.28
CA PRO A 123 -3.34 -17.27 7.77
C PRO A 123 -4.46 -16.89 8.73
N GLN A 124 -5.18 -15.85 8.38
CA GLN A 124 -6.52 -15.39 8.76
C GLN A 124 -7.00 -15.51 10.20
N THR A 125 -6.29 -16.17 11.07
CA THR A 125 -6.82 -16.45 12.41
C THR A 125 -6.60 -15.31 13.40
N ASN A 126 -5.72 -14.36 13.06
CA ASN A 126 -5.28 -13.33 14.00
C ASN A 126 -5.14 -11.96 13.35
N GLN A 127 -6.09 -11.58 12.54
CA GLN A 127 -6.24 -10.17 12.20
C GLN A 127 -6.38 -9.41 13.51
N ASP A 128 -5.66 -8.30 13.64
CA ASP A 128 -5.87 -7.39 14.75
C ASP A 128 -7.36 -7.25 15.03
N PRO A 129 -7.77 -7.34 16.31
CA PRO A 129 -9.18 -7.26 16.63
C PRO A 129 -9.79 -6.03 15.97
N ALA A 130 -10.91 -6.21 15.30
CA ALA A 130 -11.60 -5.14 14.57
C ALA A 130 -11.67 -3.78 15.30
N PRO A 131 -11.83 -3.73 16.62
CA PRO A 131 -11.82 -2.48 17.37
C PRO A 131 -10.55 -1.66 17.22
N ASN A 132 -9.38 -2.29 17.14
CA ASN A 132 -8.10 -1.58 16.99
C ASN A 132 -7.96 -1.01 15.60
N ARG A 133 -8.37 -1.75 14.57
CA ARG A 133 -8.37 -1.26 13.18
C ARG A 133 -9.36 -0.13 12.98
N ASP A 134 -10.52 -0.18 13.59
CA ASP A 134 -11.50 0.90 13.52
C ASP A 134 -10.96 2.19 14.14
N THR A 135 -10.27 2.09 15.27
CA THR A 135 -9.61 3.23 15.91
C THR A 135 -8.50 3.81 15.01
N ALA A 136 -7.63 2.97 14.48
CA ALA A 136 -6.57 3.40 13.58
C ALA A 136 -7.13 3.99 12.27
N HIS A 137 -8.15 3.37 11.70
CA HIS A 137 -8.80 3.87 10.50
C HIS A 137 -9.43 5.26 10.71
N ALA A 138 -10.08 5.49 11.86
CA ALA A 138 -10.65 6.79 12.24
C ALA A 138 -9.57 7.85 12.50
N ALA A 139 -8.37 7.45 12.93
CA ALA A 139 -7.23 8.32 13.18
C ALA A 139 -6.39 8.63 11.93
N ALA A 140 -6.74 8.08 10.77
CA ALA A 140 -6.00 8.26 9.54
C ALA A 140 -6.02 9.73 9.07
N ILE A 141 -4.84 10.26 8.77
CA ILE A 141 -4.65 11.62 8.24
C ILE A 141 -4.34 11.55 6.74
N MET A 142 -3.36 10.77 6.36
CA MET A 142 -2.90 10.64 4.99
C MET A 142 -2.40 9.23 4.73
N LEU A 143 -2.86 8.58 3.67
CA LEU A 143 -2.40 7.25 3.28
C LEU A 143 -2.19 7.14 1.77
N ALA A 144 -1.11 6.47 1.39
CA ALA A 144 -0.86 5.98 0.04
C ALA A 144 -1.10 4.46 0.01
N GLY A 145 -2.00 3.99 -0.80
CA GLY A 145 -2.37 2.57 -0.86
C GLY A 145 -1.30 1.71 -1.52
N GLY A 146 -1.17 0.47 -1.08
CA GLY A 146 -0.28 -0.55 -1.66
C GLY A 146 -0.88 -1.24 -2.88
N GLY A 147 -0.03 -1.74 -3.76
CA GLY A 147 -0.43 -2.51 -4.95
C GLY A 147 -0.89 -3.92 -4.62
N GLY A 148 -1.82 -4.45 -5.39
CA GLY A 148 -2.24 -5.85 -5.35
C GLY A 148 -1.18 -6.78 -5.92
N ALA A 149 -1.18 -8.03 -5.50
CA ALA A 149 -0.24 -9.03 -5.99
C ALA A 149 -0.75 -9.75 -7.24
N ALA A 150 0.20 -10.30 -7.99
CA ALA A 150 -0.13 -11.23 -9.07
C ALA A 150 -0.49 -12.62 -8.54
N GLY A 151 -1.33 -13.31 -9.27
CA GLY A 151 -1.59 -14.72 -9.06
C GLY A 151 -0.51 -15.61 -9.70
N GLN A 152 -0.60 -16.91 -9.41
CA GLN A 152 0.23 -17.93 -10.05
C GLN A 152 -0.37 -18.30 -11.41
N GLU A 153 0.19 -17.84 -12.50
CA GLU A 153 -0.23 -18.38 -13.80
C GLU A 153 0.90 -18.46 -14.84
N PRO A 154 1.14 -19.64 -15.40
CA PRO A 154 2.15 -19.82 -16.42
C PRO A 154 1.70 -19.41 -17.84
N LYS A 155 0.41 -19.12 -18.06
CA LYS A 155 -0.12 -19.00 -19.44
C LYS A 155 -0.71 -17.66 -19.83
N SER A 156 -1.01 -16.79 -18.86
CA SER A 156 -1.51 -15.44 -19.16
C SER A 156 -0.98 -14.45 -18.12
N ALA A 157 -0.52 -13.30 -18.57
CA ALA A 157 0.01 -12.25 -17.70
C ALA A 157 -1.11 -11.68 -16.81
N VAL A 158 -1.31 -12.29 -15.65
CA VAL A 158 -2.28 -11.86 -14.64
C VAL A 158 -1.63 -10.86 -13.72
N GLY A 159 -1.97 -9.61 -13.85
CA GLY A 159 -1.38 -8.48 -13.15
C GLY A 159 -2.14 -8.05 -11.91
N GLY A 160 -1.44 -7.74 -10.83
CA GLY A 160 -2.02 -7.12 -9.63
C GLY A 160 -2.51 -5.69 -9.93
N GLY A 161 -3.58 -5.26 -9.24
CA GLY A 161 -4.12 -3.91 -9.36
C GLY A 161 -3.19 -2.86 -8.75
N GLY A 162 -3.10 -1.67 -9.35
CA GLY A 162 -2.38 -0.53 -8.79
C GLY A 162 -3.00 -0.03 -7.49
N GLY A 163 -2.17 0.29 -6.49
CA GLY A 163 -2.62 0.89 -5.24
C GLY A 163 -2.72 2.40 -5.30
N GLY A 164 -3.38 3.02 -4.34
CA GLY A 164 -3.51 4.46 -4.20
C GLY A 164 -4.67 5.06 -5.00
N GLY A 165 -4.55 6.34 -5.31
CA GLY A 165 -5.68 7.09 -5.86
C GLY A 165 -6.84 7.20 -4.85
N THR A 166 -7.98 7.73 -5.30
CA THR A 166 -9.23 7.66 -4.53
C THR A 166 -9.69 6.20 -4.39
N ASN A 167 -9.49 5.42 -5.43
CA ASN A 167 -9.73 3.98 -5.44
C ASN A 167 -8.45 3.26 -5.91
N GLY A 168 -8.19 2.10 -5.36
CA GLY A 168 -7.23 1.17 -5.94
C GLY A 168 -7.81 0.54 -7.21
N ASP A 169 -6.93 0.08 -8.10
CA ASP A 169 -7.36 -0.66 -9.28
C ASP A 169 -7.70 -2.13 -8.96
N ALA A 170 -8.58 -2.71 -9.72
CA ALA A 170 -8.81 -4.14 -9.68
C ALA A 170 -7.62 -4.91 -10.27
N GLY A 171 -7.43 -6.15 -9.83
CA GLY A 171 -6.54 -7.10 -10.51
C GLY A 171 -7.06 -7.44 -11.91
N ASP A 172 -6.16 -7.80 -12.82
CA ASP A 172 -6.51 -8.11 -14.20
C ASP A 172 -6.73 -9.62 -14.41
N PRO A 173 -7.69 -10.04 -15.23
CA PRO A 173 -8.88 -9.32 -15.65
C PRO A 173 -10.05 -9.47 -14.65
N GLY A 174 -10.35 -8.39 -13.94
CA GLY A 174 -11.59 -8.30 -13.14
C GLY A 174 -11.66 -9.20 -11.91
N GLN A 175 -10.54 -9.49 -11.31
CA GLN A 175 -10.39 -10.51 -10.27
C GLN A 175 -10.59 -9.95 -8.87
N GLY A 176 -9.53 -9.65 -8.13
CA GLY A 176 -9.68 -8.96 -6.84
C GLY A 176 -10.03 -7.49 -7.07
N GLY A 177 -11.12 -6.99 -6.48
CA GLY A 177 -11.53 -5.60 -6.60
C GLY A 177 -10.57 -4.64 -5.90
N GLY A 178 -10.43 -3.41 -6.39
CA GLY A 178 -9.71 -2.35 -5.70
C GLY A 178 -10.47 -1.83 -4.47
N GLY A 179 -9.74 -1.41 -3.42
CA GLY A 179 -10.30 -0.72 -2.27
C GLY A 179 -10.83 0.67 -2.66
N THR A 180 -11.89 1.13 -1.99
CA THR A 180 -12.52 2.44 -2.22
C THR A 180 -12.41 3.35 -1.00
N GLN A 181 -13.09 4.50 -1.00
CA GLN A 181 -13.17 5.38 0.18
C GLN A 181 -14.16 4.89 1.24
N SER A 182 -14.98 3.89 0.93
CA SER A 182 -16.07 3.45 1.82
C SER A 182 -16.11 1.93 2.05
N ALA A 183 -15.39 1.15 1.23
CA ALA A 183 -15.41 -0.30 1.34
C ALA A 183 -14.12 -0.93 0.84
N GLY A 184 -13.77 -2.08 1.39
CA GLY A 184 -12.73 -2.93 0.83
C GLY A 184 -13.11 -3.52 -0.52
N GLY A 185 -12.10 -3.80 -1.34
CA GLY A 185 -12.28 -4.42 -2.64
C GLY A 185 -12.89 -5.83 -2.49
N ALA A 186 -13.81 -6.18 -3.39
CA ALA A 186 -14.39 -7.52 -3.42
C ALA A 186 -13.32 -8.58 -3.71
N GLY A 187 -13.45 -9.75 -3.12
CA GLY A 187 -12.63 -10.91 -3.51
C GLY A 187 -12.97 -11.38 -4.93
N GLY A 188 -11.95 -11.83 -5.66
CA GLY A 188 -12.11 -12.35 -7.01
C GLY A 188 -12.94 -13.65 -7.03
N PRO A 189 -13.60 -13.95 -8.15
CA PRO A 189 -14.29 -15.19 -8.34
C PRO A 189 -13.25 -16.33 -8.44
N GLY A 190 -13.56 -17.53 -8.05
CA GLY A 190 -12.67 -18.68 -8.18
C GLY A 190 -13.46 -19.96 -8.19
N ASN A 191 -13.13 -20.92 -9.08
CA ASN A 191 -13.85 -22.18 -9.16
C ASN A 191 -13.55 -23.14 -7.99
N ALA A 192 -12.47 -22.90 -7.24
CA ALA A 192 -12.09 -23.62 -6.03
C ALA A 192 -12.36 -22.80 -4.75
N GLY A 193 -12.88 -21.60 -4.88
CA GLY A 193 -13.27 -20.72 -3.79
C GLY A 193 -13.05 -19.24 -4.12
N PRO A 194 -13.94 -18.38 -3.67
CA PRO A 194 -13.78 -16.93 -3.87
C PRO A 194 -12.60 -16.39 -3.08
N GLY A 195 -12.01 -15.32 -3.58
CA GLY A 195 -11.04 -14.50 -2.84
C GLY A 195 -11.67 -13.81 -1.64
N ASN A 196 -10.83 -13.35 -0.74
CA ASN A 196 -11.26 -12.61 0.43
C ASN A 196 -11.39 -11.11 0.14
N VAL A 197 -12.41 -10.51 0.71
CA VAL A 197 -12.68 -9.07 0.64
C VAL A 197 -11.59 -8.33 1.41
N GLY A 198 -11.14 -7.21 0.88
CA GLY A 198 -10.34 -6.25 1.62
C GLY A 198 -11.15 -5.59 2.74
N SER A 199 -10.48 -4.99 3.70
CA SER A 199 -11.12 -4.32 4.82
C SER A 199 -10.41 -3.02 5.17
N LYS A 200 -10.86 -2.31 6.21
CA LYS A 200 -10.17 -1.14 6.74
C LYS A 200 -8.70 -1.45 7.01
N LEU A 201 -7.81 -0.69 6.41
CA LEU A 201 -6.36 -0.79 6.52
C LEU A 201 -5.73 -2.12 6.08
N LEU A 202 -6.48 -3.08 5.57
CA LEU A 202 -5.99 -4.43 5.30
C LEU A 202 -6.44 -4.96 3.95
N GLY A 203 -5.50 -5.44 3.14
CA GLY A 203 -5.78 -6.19 1.91
C GLY A 203 -6.38 -7.56 2.17
N GLY A 204 -7.16 -8.05 1.22
CA GLY A 204 -7.74 -9.39 1.26
C GLY A 204 -6.68 -10.48 1.09
N TRP A 205 -6.84 -11.57 1.82
CA TRP A 205 -5.99 -12.76 1.74
C TRP A 205 -6.35 -13.63 0.54
N GLY A 206 -5.35 -14.11 -0.14
CA GLY A 206 -5.56 -15.19 -1.11
C GLY A 206 -5.93 -16.51 -0.41
N PRO A 207 -6.89 -17.29 -0.93
CA PRO A 207 -7.19 -18.61 -0.41
C PRO A 207 -5.97 -19.54 -0.44
N ASN A 208 -5.73 -20.33 0.62
CA ASN A 208 -4.55 -21.19 0.76
C ASN A 208 -4.50 -22.40 -0.19
N THR A 209 -5.52 -22.60 -0.98
CA THR A 209 -5.65 -23.80 -1.83
C THR A 209 -5.10 -23.64 -3.24
N ALA A 210 -4.80 -22.42 -3.66
CA ALA A 210 -4.25 -22.13 -4.99
C ALA A 210 -3.45 -20.81 -4.94
N GLY A 211 -2.60 -20.60 -5.92
CA GLY A 211 -1.66 -19.47 -5.98
C GLY A 211 -2.28 -18.10 -6.28
N SER A 212 -3.36 -17.74 -5.61
CA SER A 212 -4.02 -16.44 -5.79
C SER A 212 -3.23 -15.27 -5.19
N GLY A 213 -3.24 -14.12 -5.86
CA GLY A 213 -2.61 -12.90 -5.40
C GLY A 213 -3.37 -12.24 -4.25
N GLY A 214 -2.66 -11.73 -3.24
CA GLY A 214 -3.21 -10.95 -2.15
C GLY A 214 -3.58 -9.52 -2.59
N GLY A 215 -4.59 -8.91 -1.95
CA GLY A 215 -4.92 -7.50 -2.14
C GLY A 215 -3.92 -6.56 -1.46
N GLY A 216 -3.75 -5.34 -1.95
CA GLY A 216 -2.92 -4.31 -1.32
C GLY A 216 -3.59 -3.67 -0.11
N GLY A 217 -2.79 -3.26 0.89
CA GLY A 217 -3.27 -2.46 2.02
C GLY A 217 -3.62 -1.03 1.61
N GLY A 218 -4.48 -0.35 2.37
CA GLY A 218 -4.91 1.02 2.05
C GLY A 218 -5.87 1.59 3.06
N TYR A 219 -6.46 2.75 2.84
CA TYR A 219 -7.54 3.25 3.69
C TYR A 219 -8.68 2.21 3.75
N TYR A 220 -9.02 1.67 2.61
CA TYR A 220 -9.58 0.34 2.50
C TYR A 220 -8.69 -0.51 1.58
N GLY A 221 -8.40 -1.71 1.99
CA GLY A 221 -7.56 -2.62 1.20
C GLY A 221 -8.30 -3.19 -0.01
N GLY A 222 -7.54 -3.61 -1.00
CA GLY A 222 -8.04 -4.37 -2.15
C GLY A 222 -8.43 -5.80 -1.78
N GLY A 223 -9.30 -6.41 -2.56
CA GLY A 223 -9.64 -7.83 -2.43
C GLY A 223 -8.55 -8.73 -2.99
N SER A 224 -8.45 -9.97 -2.52
CA SER A 224 -7.57 -10.96 -3.13
C SER A 224 -8.17 -11.58 -4.39
N GLY A 225 -7.34 -12.19 -5.19
CA GLY A 225 -7.79 -13.13 -6.23
C GLY A 225 -8.49 -14.35 -5.63
N GLY A 226 -9.32 -15.03 -6.42
CA GLY A 226 -9.96 -16.27 -6.04
C GLY A 226 -9.06 -17.50 -6.26
N ALA A 227 -9.41 -18.62 -5.64
CA ALA A 227 -8.76 -19.90 -5.86
C ALA A 227 -9.27 -20.57 -7.13
N SER A 228 -8.36 -21.10 -7.93
CA SER A 228 -8.74 -21.87 -9.13
C SER A 228 -7.99 -23.20 -9.19
N THR A 229 -8.70 -24.26 -9.56
CA THR A 229 -8.10 -25.56 -9.89
C THR A 229 -7.90 -25.62 -11.41
N GLY A 230 -6.74 -25.25 -11.89
CA GLY A 230 -6.42 -25.22 -13.32
C GLY A 230 -5.70 -23.94 -13.72
N ASP A 231 -5.77 -23.59 -14.99
CA ASP A 231 -4.97 -22.52 -15.59
C ASP A 231 -5.50 -21.08 -15.31
N GLY A 232 -6.32 -20.85 -14.27
CA GLY A 232 -6.95 -19.57 -14.01
C GLY A 232 -6.72 -19.06 -12.60
N VAL A 233 -5.52 -18.59 -12.29
CA VAL A 233 -5.20 -18.08 -10.96
C VAL A 233 -5.23 -16.55 -10.96
N GLU A 234 -5.87 -15.99 -9.98
CA GLU A 234 -6.37 -14.65 -9.98
C GLU A 234 -5.52 -13.67 -9.18
N ALA A 235 -5.38 -12.45 -9.69
CA ALA A 235 -4.65 -11.39 -9.07
C ALA A 235 -5.47 -10.63 -8.03
N GLY A 236 -4.82 -10.01 -7.05
CA GLY A 236 -5.43 -9.12 -6.09
C GLY A 236 -5.55 -7.68 -6.59
N GLY A 237 -6.53 -6.95 -6.07
CA GLY A 237 -6.69 -5.51 -6.29
C GLY A 237 -5.81 -4.66 -5.39
N GLY A 238 -5.54 -3.43 -5.76
CA GLY A 238 -4.82 -2.45 -4.95
C GLY A 238 -5.68 -1.83 -3.86
N GLY A 239 -5.05 -1.31 -2.81
CA GLY A 239 -5.72 -0.55 -1.76
C GLY A 239 -5.92 0.91 -2.13
N SER A 240 -6.90 1.59 -1.53
CA SER A 240 -7.15 3.01 -1.75
C SER A 240 -6.21 3.92 -0.96
N GLY A 241 -5.91 5.09 -1.50
CA GLY A 241 -5.30 6.19 -0.76
C GLY A 241 -6.34 7.01 0.01
N TYR A 242 -5.88 7.94 0.86
CA TYR A 242 -6.74 8.79 1.67
C TYR A 242 -6.06 10.08 2.08
N ILE A 243 -6.85 11.13 2.22
CA ILE A 243 -6.49 12.37 2.90
C ILE A 243 -7.67 12.85 3.73
N SER A 244 -7.42 13.19 4.97
CA SER A 244 -8.41 13.75 5.89
C SER A 244 -8.54 15.26 5.70
N PRO A 245 -9.69 15.78 5.24
CA PRO A 245 -9.86 17.20 4.92
C PRO A 245 -9.48 18.19 6.02
N PRO A 246 -9.74 17.92 7.32
CA PRO A 246 -9.35 18.82 8.40
C PRO A 246 -7.84 19.07 8.52
N TYR A 247 -7.01 18.15 8.01
CA TYR A 247 -5.56 18.25 8.09
C TYR A 247 -4.92 18.88 6.87
N GLY A 248 -5.60 18.90 5.73
CA GLY A 248 -5.05 19.52 4.53
C GLY A 248 -5.65 19.00 3.22
N THR A 249 -4.92 19.21 2.15
CA THR A 249 -5.29 18.78 0.80
C THR A 249 -4.14 18.03 0.14
N ALA A 250 -4.47 17.01 -0.63
CA ALA A 250 -3.47 16.24 -1.36
C ALA A 250 -4.00 15.75 -2.71
N THR A 251 -3.08 15.49 -3.62
CA THR A 251 -3.34 14.73 -4.84
C THR A 251 -3.07 13.26 -4.55
N LEU A 252 -4.06 12.44 -4.84
CA LEU A 252 -3.99 10.99 -4.76
C LEU A 252 -3.77 10.43 -6.16
N THR A 253 -2.73 9.62 -6.35
CA THR A 253 -2.40 9.03 -7.65
C THR A 253 -2.31 7.51 -7.52
N THR A 254 -2.96 6.79 -8.44
CA THR A 254 -2.92 5.33 -8.49
C THR A 254 -1.64 4.84 -9.15
N GLY A 255 -1.05 3.78 -8.63
CA GLY A 255 0.05 3.06 -9.26
C GLY A 255 -0.42 2.31 -10.50
N SER A 256 0.51 1.95 -11.38
CA SER A 256 0.16 1.19 -12.58
C SER A 256 -0.19 -0.26 -12.24
N PRO A 257 -1.20 -0.86 -12.86
CA PRO A 257 -1.47 -2.29 -12.73
C PRO A 257 -0.33 -3.12 -13.32
N GLY A 258 -0.15 -4.34 -12.80
CA GLY A 258 0.97 -5.21 -13.14
C GLY A 258 0.88 -5.98 -14.46
N LYS A 259 0.12 -5.47 -15.40
CA LYS A 259 -0.24 -6.16 -16.65
C LYS A 259 0.89 -6.39 -17.63
N ASP A 260 1.97 -5.61 -17.57
CA ASP A 260 3.06 -5.60 -18.54
C ASP A 260 4.40 -5.52 -17.79
N PRO A 261 5.43 -6.26 -18.21
CA PRO A 261 6.78 -6.16 -17.63
C PRO A 261 7.33 -4.74 -17.56
N ALA A 262 6.84 -3.84 -18.37
CA ALA A 262 7.20 -2.44 -18.33
C ALA A 262 6.40 -1.59 -17.31
N ASN A 263 5.26 -2.07 -16.81
CA ASN A 263 4.22 -1.19 -16.25
C ASN A 263 3.88 -1.34 -14.78
N GLY A 264 4.45 -2.26 -14.04
CA GLY A 264 4.29 -2.29 -12.58
C GLY A 264 5.00 -1.11 -11.88
N THR A 265 4.91 0.08 -12.45
CA THR A 265 5.56 1.28 -11.91
C THR A 265 4.69 1.93 -10.86
N VAL A 266 5.34 2.49 -9.86
CA VAL A 266 4.73 3.40 -8.91
C VAL A 266 4.02 4.54 -9.64
N ALA A 267 3.01 5.11 -8.97
CA ALA A 267 2.41 6.35 -9.42
C ALA A 267 3.48 7.40 -9.70
N ALA A 268 3.66 7.72 -10.96
CA ALA A 268 4.61 8.75 -11.40
C ALA A 268 4.09 10.12 -10.96
N THR A 269 4.35 10.50 -9.75
CA THR A 269 4.25 11.90 -9.35
C THR A 269 5.61 12.53 -9.57
N PRO A 270 5.69 13.62 -10.31
CA PRO A 270 6.91 14.44 -10.38
C PRO A 270 7.07 15.12 -9.02
N SER A 271 7.54 14.38 -8.05
CA SER A 271 7.92 14.92 -6.75
C SER A 271 9.44 14.91 -6.69
N PRO A 272 10.08 16.05 -6.39
CA PRO A 272 11.51 16.10 -6.16
C PRO A 272 11.94 15.20 -4.99
N PHE A 273 10.99 14.71 -4.21
CA PHE A 273 11.21 13.85 -3.06
C PHE A 273 11.03 12.36 -3.36
N TYR A 274 10.66 11.98 -4.58
CA TYR A 274 10.48 10.57 -4.91
C TYR A 274 11.83 9.82 -4.86
N PRO A 275 11.97 8.81 -4.01
CA PRO A 275 13.24 8.10 -3.83
C PRO A 275 13.61 7.18 -5.03
N GLY A 276 12.84 7.22 -6.12
CA GLY A 276 13.13 6.51 -7.36
C GLY A 276 12.75 5.02 -7.37
N THR A 277 12.60 4.40 -6.22
CA THR A 277 12.34 2.95 -6.11
C THR A 277 11.15 2.59 -5.24
N ALA A 278 10.58 3.53 -4.46
CA ALA A 278 9.44 3.24 -3.60
C ALA A 278 8.21 2.77 -4.39
N GLY A 279 7.53 1.78 -3.89
CA GLY A 279 6.27 1.30 -4.45
C GLY A 279 6.35 0.56 -5.78
N VAL A 280 7.54 0.23 -6.27
CA VAL A 280 7.70 -0.55 -7.51
C VAL A 280 7.21 -1.98 -7.29
N SER A 281 6.45 -2.51 -8.23
CA SER A 281 5.94 -3.88 -8.19
C SER A 281 7.02 -4.95 -8.31
N GLY A 282 6.75 -6.12 -7.75
CA GLY A 282 7.56 -7.32 -7.97
C GLY A 282 7.19 -8.04 -9.26
N ALA A 283 8.16 -8.73 -9.82
CA ALA A 283 7.97 -9.59 -10.98
C ALA A 283 7.97 -11.07 -10.58
N GLY A 284 7.26 -11.88 -11.36
CA GLY A 284 7.25 -13.34 -11.22
C GLY A 284 8.55 -14.00 -11.67
N ARG A 285 8.76 -15.25 -11.24
CA ARG A 285 9.85 -16.11 -11.73
C ARG A 285 9.48 -16.79 -13.06
N PRO A 286 10.44 -17.31 -13.85
CA PRO A 286 11.88 -17.35 -13.63
C PRO A 286 12.62 -16.18 -14.28
N HIS A 287 11.96 -15.24 -14.94
CA HIS A 287 12.58 -14.33 -15.88
C HIS A 287 12.97 -12.97 -15.30
N SER A 288 12.75 -12.71 -14.04
CA SER A 288 13.15 -11.44 -13.45
C SER A 288 13.67 -11.60 -12.02
N THR A 289 14.75 -10.87 -11.76
CA THR A 289 15.29 -10.64 -10.41
C THR A 289 14.66 -9.44 -9.72
N ARG A 290 13.59 -8.89 -10.30
CA ARG A 290 12.98 -7.66 -9.81
C ARG A 290 12.03 -7.96 -8.65
N ASP A 291 12.46 -7.67 -7.47
CA ASP A 291 11.60 -7.66 -6.29
C ASP A 291 10.74 -6.39 -6.26
N SER A 292 9.56 -6.49 -5.64
CA SER A 292 8.78 -5.32 -5.25
C SER A 292 9.55 -4.46 -4.26
N THR A 293 9.19 -3.19 -4.17
CA THR A 293 9.81 -2.27 -3.22
C THR A 293 8.82 -1.78 -2.18
N ALA A 294 9.34 -1.47 -0.99
CA ALA A 294 8.56 -0.88 0.07
C ALA A 294 8.02 0.51 -0.32
N GLY A 295 7.03 0.99 0.42
CA GLY A 295 6.59 2.36 0.37
C GLY A 295 7.63 3.32 0.93
N ALA A 296 7.34 4.60 0.88
CA ALA A 296 8.14 5.67 1.46
C ALA A 296 7.28 6.88 1.88
N PHE A 297 7.92 7.78 2.58
CA PHE A 297 7.46 9.12 2.90
C PHE A 297 8.43 10.17 2.35
#